data_68adfb95434def74614459a5b70b7046
#
_entry.id   68adfb95434def74614459a5b70b7046
#
_cell.length_a   1.000
_cell.length_b   1.000
_cell.length_c   1.000
_cell.angle_alpha   90.00
_cell.angle_beta   90.00
_cell.angle_gamma   90.00
#
_symmetry.space_group_name_H-M   'P 1'
#
loop_
_entity.id
_entity.type
_entity.pdbx_description
1 polymer ?
#
loop_
_entity_poly.entity_id
_entity_poly.type
_entity_poly.pdbx_seq_one_letter_code
_entity_poly.pdbx_strand_id
1 'polypeptide(L)'
;MTCHFAPSESTESYMLSLSNYLDMHGRPLALYSDRHGVFKVNHDGKEHELTQFSRAIKEFGIEAIFAKTPQAKGRVERANQTLQDRLVKALRLKNISSIEEANKYLPTFIEDYNSRFAVEPRSNENLHRPLQHTQDEKRAILSLQSTRKLTKNLTMSYNSTEYQLVGYGKGYRLQHKSIKVCKHFDGTVELFHHNKKLDYKCFDKGKAPKISCRKGLDEIINNIKRENNIKYKPAKDHPWRQYQNNSKIQTKLETENRTL
;
A
#
# COMPACT_ATOMS: atom_id res chain seq x y z
N MET A 1 -12.91 -17.72 20.79
CA MET A 1 -11.51 -17.60 20.27
C MET A 1 -11.58 -17.59 18.75
N THR A 2 -10.69 -16.85 18.07
CA THR A 2 -10.61 -16.79 16.60
C THR A 2 -9.17 -17.14 16.19
N CYS A 3 -9.00 -17.99 15.20
CA CYS A 3 -7.70 -18.40 14.66
C CYS A 3 -7.75 -18.38 13.13
N HIS A 4 -6.58 -18.12 12.52
CA HIS A 4 -6.43 -18.17 11.07
C HIS A 4 -4.99 -18.57 10.72
N PHE A 5 -4.83 -19.50 9.80
CA PHE A 5 -3.53 -19.84 9.23
C PHE A 5 -3.19 -18.91 8.09
N ALA A 6 -1.98 -18.37 8.11
CA ALA A 6 -1.45 -17.52 7.06
C ALA A 6 -0.05 -18.03 6.65
N PRO A 7 0.41 -17.76 5.42
CA PRO A 7 1.74 -18.17 4.96
C PRO A 7 2.89 -17.56 5.79
N SER A 8 2.66 -16.37 6.35
CA SER A 8 3.63 -15.68 7.20
C SER A 8 2.93 -14.75 8.18
N GLU A 9 3.60 -14.46 9.29
CA GLU A 9 3.18 -13.42 10.21
C GLU A 9 3.42 -12.05 9.58
N SER A 10 2.34 -11.32 9.30
CA SER A 10 2.38 -10.03 8.61
C SER A 10 1.29 -9.09 9.10
N THR A 11 1.45 -7.81 8.86
CA THR A 11 0.38 -6.82 9.12
C THR A 11 -0.91 -7.19 8.41
N GLU A 12 -0.81 -7.77 7.22
CA GLU A 12 -1.96 -8.22 6.44
C GLU A 12 -2.73 -9.33 7.13
N SER A 13 -2.04 -10.37 7.62
CA SER A 13 -2.68 -11.49 8.33
C SER A 13 -3.38 -11.03 9.62
N TYR A 14 -2.79 -10.08 10.34
CA TYR A 14 -3.45 -9.49 11.51
C TYR A 14 -4.64 -8.62 11.15
N MET A 15 -4.58 -7.84 10.08
CA MET A 15 -5.71 -7.04 9.59
C MET A 15 -6.87 -7.92 9.13
N LEU A 16 -6.58 -9.03 8.43
CA LEU A 16 -7.58 -10.01 8.02
C LEU A 16 -8.25 -10.67 9.23
N SER A 17 -7.46 -11.11 10.22
CA SER A 17 -7.99 -11.69 11.45
C SER A 17 -8.86 -10.70 12.23
N LEU A 18 -8.45 -9.43 12.29
CA LEU A 18 -9.24 -8.37 12.91
C LEU A 18 -10.54 -8.12 12.13
N SER A 19 -10.48 -8.10 10.78
CA SER A 19 -11.68 -7.96 9.95
C SER A 19 -12.72 -9.02 10.26
N ASN A 20 -12.31 -10.31 10.27
CA ASN A 20 -13.17 -11.44 10.55
C ASN A 20 -13.74 -11.37 11.99
N TYR A 21 -12.90 -10.96 12.94
CA TYR A 21 -13.35 -10.78 14.32
C TYR A 21 -14.42 -9.69 14.46
N LEU A 22 -14.22 -8.54 13.82
CA LEU A 22 -15.17 -7.42 13.84
C LEU A 22 -16.52 -7.79 13.22
N ASP A 23 -16.50 -8.63 12.16
CA ASP A 23 -17.74 -9.09 11.51
C ASP A 23 -18.53 -10.06 12.39
N MET A 24 -17.83 -10.94 13.12
CA MET A 24 -18.47 -11.96 13.96
C MET A 24 -18.93 -11.44 15.32
N HIS A 25 -18.15 -10.57 15.93
CA HIS A 25 -18.32 -10.19 17.34
C HIS A 25 -18.58 -8.70 17.55
N GLY A 26 -18.41 -7.89 16.52
CA GLY A 26 -18.41 -6.44 16.67
C GLY A 26 -17.10 -5.90 17.22
N ARG A 27 -17.09 -4.64 17.61
CA ARG A 27 -15.92 -3.89 18.05
C ARG A 27 -15.64 -4.12 19.54
N PRO A 28 -14.48 -4.69 19.95
CA PRO A 28 -14.07 -4.75 21.33
C PRO A 28 -13.69 -3.34 21.86
N LEU A 29 -13.73 -3.14 23.15
CA LEU A 29 -13.29 -1.87 23.77
C LEU A 29 -11.77 -1.71 23.70
N ALA A 30 -11.04 -2.80 23.92
CA ALA A 30 -9.59 -2.81 23.93
C ALA A 30 -9.03 -4.12 23.36
N LEU A 31 -7.83 -4.04 22.77
CA LEU A 31 -7.02 -5.19 22.36
C LEU A 31 -5.74 -5.21 23.19
N TYR A 32 -5.50 -6.36 23.80
CA TYR A 32 -4.30 -6.61 24.59
C TYR A 32 -3.29 -7.39 23.76
N SER A 33 -2.10 -6.85 23.55
CA SER A 33 -1.04 -7.47 22.76
C SER A 33 0.32 -7.34 23.43
N ASP A 34 1.31 -8.00 22.86
CA ASP A 34 2.71 -7.76 23.19
C ASP A 34 3.25 -6.52 22.45
N ARG A 35 4.56 -6.28 22.59
CA ARG A 35 5.26 -5.19 21.93
C ARG A 35 5.91 -5.62 20.61
N HIS A 36 5.37 -6.63 19.94
CA HIS A 36 5.87 -7.01 18.62
C HIS A 36 5.76 -5.84 17.62
N GLY A 37 6.70 -5.79 16.67
CA GLY A 37 6.82 -4.66 15.72
C GLY A 37 5.58 -4.37 14.86
N VAL A 38 4.67 -5.32 14.72
CA VAL A 38 3.36 -5.11 14.07
C VAL A 38 2.45 -4.22 14.92
N PHE A 39 2.52 -4.35 16.24
CA PHE A 39 1.62 -3.65 17.17
C PHE A 39 2.21 -2.34 17.66
N LYS A 40 3.51 -2.26 17.86
CA LYS A 40 4.17 -1.08 18.41
C LYS A 40 5.46 -0.75 17.67
N VAL A 41 5.71 0.54 17.42
CA VAL A 41 7.01 1.01 16.95
C VAL A 41 7.99 0.99 18.13
N ASN A 42 9.11 0.28 17.99
CA ASN A 42 10.13 0.09 19.03
C ASN A 42 11.45 0.82 18.69
N HIS A 43 11.41 1.89 17.90
CA HIS A 43 12.58 2.70 17.58
C HIS A 43 12.67 3.92 18.50
N ASP A 44 13.86 4.18 19.02
CA ASP A 44 14.14 5.36 19.84
C ASP A 44 13.79 6.65 19.09
N GLY A 45 13.10 7.55 19.75
CA GLY A 45 12.63 8.81 19.18
C GLY A 45 11.38 8.71 18.29
N LYS A 46 10.86 7.51 18.01
CA LYS A 46 9.64 7.28 17.21
C LYS A 46 8.53 6.57 17.98
N GLU A 47 8.61 6.57 19.28
CA GLU A 47 7.66 5.86 20.16
C GLU A 47 6.20 6.33 20.01
N HIS A 48 6.00 7.53 19.47
CA HIS A 48 4.68 8.12 19.23
C HIS A 48 4.12 7.77 17.84
N GLU A 49 4.94 7.21 16.93
CA GLU A 49 4.47 6.77 15.62
C GLU A 49 3.61 5.50 15.77
N LEU A 50 2.51 5.46 15.03
CA LEU A 50 1.63 4.29 15.01
C LEU A 50 2.06 3.33 13.90
N THR A 51 2.08 2.05 14.21
CA THR A 51 2.14 1.02 13.16
C THR A 51 0.86 1.05 12.33
N GLN A 52 0.85 0.40 11.18
CA GLN A 52 -0.36 0.30 10.35
C GLN A 52 -1.51 -0.39 11.11
N PHE A 53 -1.20 -1.42 11.90
CA PHE A 53 -2.19 -2.10 12.72
C PHE A 53 -2.70 -1.22 13.87
N SER A 54 -1.80 -0.58 14.62
CA SER A 54 -2.19 0.33 15.72
C SER A 54 -2.99 1.54 15.22
N ARG A 55 -2.69 2.03 14.01
CA ARG A 55 -3.50 3.06 13.35
C ARG A 55 -4.91 2.55 13.08
N ALA A 56 -5.04 1.34 12.50
CA ALA A 56 -6.34 0.78 12.16
C ALA A 56 -7.23 0.56 13.40
N ILE A 57 -6.69 -0.04 14.47
CA ILE A 57 -7.46 -0.23 15.71
C ILE A 57 -7.86 1.09 16.35
N LYS A 58 -6.99 2.11 16.31
CA LYS A 58 -7.32 3.46 16.79
C LYS A 58 -8.44 4.10 15.96
N GLU A 59 -8.42 3.96 14.64
CA GLU A 59 -9.49 4.47 13.77
C GLU A 59 -10.84 3.78 14.04
N PHE A 60 -10.84 2.50 14.42
CA PHE A 60 -12.03 1.82 14.92
C PHE A 60 -12.44 2.25 16.36
N GLY A 61 -11.65 3.06 17.03
CA GLY A 61 -11.89 3.44 18.43
C GLY A 61 -11.65 2.28 19.41
N ILE A 62 -10.73 1.39 19.10
CA ILE A 62 -10.29 0.29 19.95
C ILE A 62 -9.02 0.72 20.67
N GLU A 63 -8.97 0.56 21.99
CA GLU A 63 -7.79 0.88 22.79
C GLU A 63 -6.71 -0.20 22.62
N ALA A 64 -5.45 0.21 22.41
CA ALA A 64 -4.32 -0.71 22.39
C ALA A 64 -3.65 -0.79 23.76
N ILE A 65 -3.66 -1.95 24.37
CA ILE A 65 -3.00 -2.21 25.65
C ILE A 65 -1.79 -3.12 25.40
N PHE A 66 -0.58 -2.63 25.70
CA PHE A 66 0.65 -3.37 25.47
C PHE A 66 1.17 -4.01 26.76
N ALA A 67 1.39 -5.32 26.73
CA ALA A 67 2.00 -6.05 27.85
C ALA A 67 3.38 -5.48 28.18
N LYS A 68 3.59 -5.11 29.44
CA LYS A 68 4.88 -4.60 29.93
C LYS A 68 5.80 -5.68 30.47
N THR A 69 5.23 -6.81 30.90
CA THR A 69 5.96 -7.91 31.55
C THR A 69 5.59 -9.26 30.96
N PRO A 70 6.48 -10.26 30.99
CA PRO A 70 6.17 -11.62 30.53
C PRO A 70 4.96 -12.23 31.26
N GLN A 71 4.83 -11.98 32.58
CA GLN A 71 3.72 -12.51 33.38
C GLN A 71 2.35 -12.03 32.89
N ALA A 72 2.28 -10.85 32.29
CA ALA A 72 1.07 -10.31 31.74
C ALA A 72 0.55 -11.13 30.53
N LYS A 73 1.39 -11.97 29.91
CA LYS A 73 1.08 -12.83 28.76
C LYS A 73 0.68 -14.26 29.15
N GLY A 74 0.79 -14.66 30.40
CA GLY A 74 0.66 -16.06 30.83
C GLY A 74 -0.63 -16.77 30.40
N ARG A 75 -1.73 -16.05 30.17
CA ARG A 75 -2.98 -16.62 29.62
C ARG A 75 -2.84 -16.94 28.14
N VAL A 76 -2.29 -16.03 27.35
CA VAL A 76 -2.09 -16.20 25.92
C VAL A 76 -1.04 -17.29 25.64
N GLU A 77 0.02 -17.32 26.40
CA GLU A 77 1.07 -18.36 26.29
C GLU A 77 0.51 -19.75 26.57
N ARG A 78 -0.29 -19.92 27.63
CA ARG A 78 -0.96 -21.20 27.93
C ARG A 78 -1.93 -21.61 26.84
N ALA A 79 -2.71 -20.67 26.31
CA ALA A 79 -3.61 -20.93 25.19
C ALA A 79 -2.84 -21.36 23.94
N ASN A 80 -1.75 -20.67 23.60
CA ASN A 80 -0.89 -21.03 22.49
C ASN A 80 -0.25 -22.40 22.65
N GLN A 81 0.25 -22.74 23.84
CA GLN A 81 0.82 -24.06 24.13
C GLN A 81 -0.23 -25.17 23.95
N THR A 82 -1.47 -24.97 24.45
CA THR A 82 -2.55 -25.93 24.28
C THR A 82 -2.95 -26.07 22.80
N LEU A 83 -2.98 -24.95 22.06
CA LEU A 83 -3.24 -24.95 20.62
C LEU A 83 -2.18 -25.70 19.84
N GLN A 84 -0.90 -25.43 20.11
CA GLN A 84 0.21 -26.12 19.45
C GLN A 84 0.16 -27.64 19.67
N ASP A 85 -0.14 -28.07 20.89
CA ASP A 85 -0.29 -29.49 21.18
C ASP A 85 -1.52 -30.13 20.52
N ARG A 86 -2.68 -29.50 20.60
CA ARG A 86 -3.96 -30.08 20.19
C ARG A 86 -4.25 -29.90 18.70
N LEU A 87 -4.06 -28.69 18.16
CA LEU A 87 -4.40 -28.39 16.77
C LEU A 87 -3.51 -29.16 15.80
N VAL A 88 -2.19 -29.24 16.06
CA VAL A 88 -1.27 -30.01 15.21
C VAL A 88 -1.66 -31.49 15.16
N LYS A 89 -2.03 -32.08 16.31
CA LYS A 89 -2.49 -33.47 16.37
C LYS A 89 -3.82 -33.66 15.63
N ALA A 90 -4.77 -32.73 15.78
CA ALA A 90 -6.06 -32.80 15.11
C ALA A 90 -5.94 -32.71 13.59
N LEU A 91 -5.05 -31.84 13.08
CA LEU A 91 -4.75 -31.72 11.64
C LEU A 91 -4.15 -33.00 11.10
N ARG A 92 -3.20 -33.59 11.83
CA ARG A 92 -2.57 -34.89 11.45
C ARG A 92 -3.56 -36.02 11.40
N LEU A 93 -4.46 -36.13 12.37
CA LEU A 93 -5.50 -37.19 12.41
C LEU A 93 -6.48 -37.07 11.25
N LYS A 94 -6.67 -35.88 10.72
CA LYS A 94 -7.54 -35.60 9.54
C LYS A 94 -6.80 -35.56 8.21
N ASN A 95 -5.46 -35.83 8.22
CA ASN A 95 -4.61 -35.76 7.04
C ASN A 95 -4.65 -34.39 6.34
N ILE A 96 -4.82 -33.31 7.09
CA ILE A 96 -4.86 -31.94 6.57
C ILE A 96 -3.42 -31.43 6.51
N SER A 97 -2.97 -31.03 5.30
CA SER A 97 -1.62 -30.55 5.04
C SER A 97 -1.56 -29.17 4.34
N SER A 98 -2.67 -28.66 3.83
CA SER A 98 -2.74 -27.35 3.20
C SER A 98 -3.34 -26.28 4.13
N ILE A 99 -2.93 -25.02 3.92
CA ILE A 99 -3.45 -23.87 4.69
C ILE A 99 -4.96 -23.71 4.44
N GLU A 100 -5.40 -23.91 3.22
CA GLU A 100 -6.79 -23.77 2.81
C GLU A 100 -7.68 -24.79 3.53
N GLU A 101 -7.28 -26.05 3.58
CA GLU A 101 -8.00 -27.11 4.29
C GLU A 101 -7.96 -26.87 5.81
N ALA A 102 -6.82 -26.44 6.34
CA ALA A 102 -6.68 -26.11 7.74
C ALA A 102 -7.63 -24.97 8.14
N ASN A 103 -7.72 -23.91 7.34
CA ASN A 103 -8.65 -22.81 7.59
C ASN A 103 -10.13 -23.22 7.49
N LYS A 104 -10.47 -24.17 6.64
CA LYS A 104 -11.83 -24.75 6.57
C LYS A 104 -12.18 -25.58 7.82
N TYR A 105 -11.17 -26.24 8.39
CA TYR A 105 -11.35 -27.08 9.58
C TYR A 105 -11.36 -26.27 10.90
N LEU A 106 -10.68 -25.11 10.93
CA LEU A 106 -10.53 -24.30 12.13
C LEU A 106 -11.84 -23.97 12.87
N PRO A 107 -12.95 -23.61 12.21
CA PRO A 107 -14.20 -23.32 12.92
C PRO A 107 -14.67 -24.50 13.79
N THR A 108 -14.68 -25.70 13.24
CA THR A 108 -15.07 -26.94 13.97
C THR A 108 -14.10 -27.21 15.13
N PHE A 109 -12.80 -27.04 14.90
CA PHE A 109 -11.80 -27.19 15.96
C PHE A 109 -12.00 -26.18 17.10
N ILE A 110 -12.27 -24.91 16.75
CA ILE A 110 -12.44 -23.83 17.74
C ILE A 110 -13.70 -24.06 18.58
N GLU A 111 -14.77 -24.58 17.99
CA GLU A 111 -16.00 -24.94 18.69
C GLU A 111 -15.73 -26.03 19.73
N ASP A 112 -15.08 -27.14 19.34
CA ASP A 112 -14.65 -28.21 20.25
C ASP A 112 -13.67 -27.69 21.32
N TYR A 113 -12.71 -26.85 20.92
CA TYR A 113 -11.76 -26.25 21.86
C TYR A 113 -12.47 -25.38 22.92
N ASN A 114 -13.40 -24.54 22.50
CA ASN A 114 -14.14 -23.66 23.41
C ASN A 114 -15.02 -24.47 24.38
N SER A 115 -15.66 -25.54 23.91
CA SER A 115 -16.49 -26.40 24.77
C SER A 115 -15.69 -27.06 25.90
N ARG A 116 -14.41 -27.35 25.67
CA ARG A 116 -13.52 -28.02 26.63
C ARG A 116 -12.70 -27.10 27.52
N PHE A 117 -12.30 -25.95 27.00
CA PHE A 117 -11.29 -25.09 27.63
C PHE A 117 -11.80 -23.68 27.93
N ALA A 118 -13.01 -23.31 27.52
CA ALA A 118 -13.58 -22.04 27.92
C ALA A 118 -13.81 -22.01 29.43
N VAL A 119 -13.40 -20.92 30.04
CA VAL A 119 -13.64 -20.63 31.45
C VAL A 119 -14.73 -19.57 31.51
N GLU A 120 -15.68 -19.75 32.44
CA GLU A 120 -16.72 -18.74 32.64
C GLU A 120 -16.11 -17.37 32.89
N PRO A 121 -16.58 -16.31 32.17
CA PRO A 121 -16.12 -14.98 32.38
C PRO A 121 -16.50 -14.49 33.78
N ARG A 122 -15.69 -13.60 34.35
CA ARG A 122 -15.97 -12.97 35.64
C ARG A 122 -17.27 -12.15 35.64
N SER A 123 -17.64 -11.62 34.48
CA SER A 123 -18.93 -10.94 34.23
C SER A 123 -19.47 -11.45 32.91
N ASN A 124 -20.79 -11.70 32.87
CA ASN A 124 -21.49 -12.14 31.66
C ASN A 124 -21.87 -10.97 30.73
N GLU A 125 -21.49 -9.73 31.08
CA GLU A 125 -21.76 -8.57 30.24
C GLU A 125 -20.95 -8.61 28.95
N ASN A 126 -21.64 -8.51 27.82
CA ASN A 126 -20.98 -8.35 26.52
C ASN A 126 -20.57 -6.91 26.31
N LEU A 127 -19.27 -6.63 26.41
CA LEU A 127 -18.69 -5.32 26.22
C LEU A 127 -18.38 -4.96 24.75
N HIS A 128 -18.68 -5.87 23.81
CA HIS A 128 -18.55 -5.53 22.40
C HIS A 128 -19.63 -4.52 21.98
N ARG A 129 -19.24 -3.64 21.10
CA ARG A 129 -20.13 -2.63 20.54
C ARG A 129 -20.34 -2.88 19.04
N PRO A 130 -21.50 -2.51 18.49
CA PRO A 130 -21.71 -2.63 17.05
C PRO A 130 -20.66 -1.78 16.30
N LEU A 131 -20.21 -2.27 15.14
CA LEU A 131 -19.34 -1.54 14.25
C LEU A 131 -20.16 -0.46 13.54
N GLN A 132 -19.77 0.80 13.72
CA GLN A 132 -20.47 1.95 13.13
C GLN A 132 -20.00 2.30 11.71
N HIS A 133 -18.96 1.61 11.22
CA HIS A 133 -18.35 1.86 9.91
C HIS A 133 -19.05 1.05 8.82
N THR A 134 -19.20 1.67 7.66
CA THR A 134 -19.62 0.96 6.44
C THR A 134 -18.55 -0.03 5.99
N GLN A 135 -18.90 -0.98 5.12
CA GLN A 135 -17.95 -1.95 4.59
C GLN A 135 -16.80 -1.26 3.82
N ASP A 136 -17.09 -0.19 3.09
CA ASP A 136 -16.08 0.59 2.36
C ASP A 136 -15.12 1.31 3.31
N GLU A 137 -15.64 1.93 4.37
CA GLU A 137 -14.82 2.57 5.41
C GLU A 137 -13.98 1.52 6.15
N LYS A 138 -14.56 0.40 6.53
CA LYS A 138 -13.84 -0.73 7.14
C LYS A 138 -12.70 -1.20 6.24
N ARG A 139 -12.95 -1.38 4.94
CA ARG A 139 -11.95 -1.77 3.95
C ARG A 139 -10.83 -0.73 3.85
N ALA A 140 -11.17 0.56 3.82
CA ALA A 140 -10.19 1.64 3.78
C ALA A 140 -9.34 1.70 5.06
N ILE A 141 -9.94 1.52 6.24
CA ILE A 141 -9.23 1.49 7.52
C ILE A 141 -8.25 0.31 7.57
N LEU A 142 -8.67 -0.87 7.14
CA LEU A 142 -7.84 -2.09 7.14
C LEU A 142 -6.85 -2.18 5.97
N SER A 143 -6.64 -1.11 5.19
CA SER A 143 -5.63 -1.03 4.15
C SER A 143 -4.27 -0.56 4.67
N LEU A 144 -3.20 -0.79 3.91
CA LEU A 144 -1.91 -0.15 4.15
C LEU A 144 -2.00 1.31 3.70
N GLN A 145 -1.92 2.23 4.64
CA GLN A 145 -2.06 3.66 4.36
C GLN A 145 -0.70 4.35 4.28
N SER A 146 -0.55 5.21 3.32
CA SER A 146 0.59 6.10 3.18
C SER A 146 0.15 7.47 2.67
N THR A 147 0.94 8.50 2.92
CA THR A 147 0.68 9.84 2.43
C THR A 147 1.63 10.16 1.29
N ARG A 148 1.11 10.70 0.18
CA ARG A 148 1.88 11.17 -0.97
C ARG A 148 1.45 12.58 -1.35
N LYS A 149 2.41 13.37 -1.81
CA LYS A 149 2.16 14.74 -2.26
C LYS A 149 1.92 14.76 -3.77
N LEU A 150 0.89 15.45 -4.21
CA LEU A 150 0.62 15.65 -5.63
C LEU A 150 1.58 16.66 -6.25
N THR A 151 1.94 16.43 -7.50
CA THR A 151 2.66 17.41 -8.33
C THR A 151 1.70 18.51 -8.85
N LYS A 152 2.25 19.49 -9.55
CA LYS A 152 1.46 20.52 -10.25
C LYS A 152 0.49 19.91 -11.27
N ASN A 153 0.85 18.79 -11.89
CA ASN A 153 0.03 18.09 -12.89
C ASN A 153 -0.94 17.07 -12.28
N LEU A 154 -1.17 17.14 -10.96
CA LEU A 154 -2.02 16.20 -10.22
C LEU A 154 -1.57 14.74 -10.36
N THR A 155 -0.26 14.51 -10.49
CA THR A 155 0.34 13.18 -10.52
C THR A 155 1.06 12.88 -9.23
N MET A 156 1.20 11.59 -8.91
CA MET A 156 2.04 11.10 -7.84
C MET A 156 2.60 9.72 -8.19
N SER A 157 3.75 9.38 -7.63
CA SER A 157 4.36 8.06 -7.79
C SER A 157 4.16 7.22 -6.54
N TYR A 158 3.71 5.98 -6.72
CA TYR A 158 3.56 4.99 -5.66
C TYR A 158 3.81 3.58 -6.19
N ASN A 159 4.69 2.81 -5.53
CA ASN A 159 5.07 1.44 -5.94
C ASN A 159 5.44 1.33 -7.43
N SER A 160 6.31 2.20 -7.92
CA SER A 160 6.76 2.27 -9.32
C SER A 160 5.68 2.58 -10.36
N THR A 161 4.45 2.83 -9.94
CA THR A 161 3.33 3.24 -10.78
C THR A 161 3.08 4.73 -10.62
N GLU A 162 2.76 5.42 -11.69
CA GLU A 162 2.35 6.82 -11.68
C GLU A 162 0.83 6.91 -11.73
N TYR A 163 0.29 7.67 -10.80
CA TYR A 163 -1.15 7.90 -10.65
C TYR A 163 -1.45 9.36 -11.02
N GLN A 164 -2.36 9.56 -11.96
CA GLN A 164 -2.85 10.87 -12.36
C GLN A 164 -4.31 11.01 -12.00
N LEU A 165 -4.67 12.03 -11.24
CA LEU A 165 -6.06 12.33 -10.93
C LEU A 165 -6.80 12.79 -12.18
N VAL A 166 -8.06 12.34 -12.36
CA VAL A 166 -8.93 12.68 -13.49
C VAL A 166 -10.23 13.31 -13.00
N GLY A 167 -10.84 14.16 -13.84
CA GLY A 167 -12.14 14.78 -13.52
C GLY A 167 -12.07 16.02 -12.62
N TYR A 168 -10.87 16.53 -12.29
CA TYR A 168 -10.72 17.68 -11.37
C TYR A 168 -10.48 19.02 -12.08
N GLY A 169 -10.76 19.12 -13.37
CA GLY A 169 -10.62 20.35 -14.18
C GLY A 169 -9.20 20.93 -14.09
N LYS A 170 -9.08 22.26 -13.92
CA LYS A 170 -7.76 22.90 -13.75
C LYS A 170 -7.04 22.52 -12.44
N GLY A 171 -7.69 21.79 -11.52
CA GLY A 171 -7.09 21.12 -10.36
C GLY A 171 -6.28 21.95 -9.37
N TYR A 172 -6.27 23.28 -9.47
CA TYR A 172 -5.43 24.16 -8.63
C TYR A 172 -5.61 23.91 -7.13
N ARG A 173 -6.79 23.52 -6.71
CA ARG A 173 -7.07 23.23 -5.28
C ARG A 173 -6.37 22.00 -4.75
N LEU A 174 -6.03 21.03 -5.61
CA LEU A 174 -5.38 19.76 -5.24
C LEU A 174 -3.88 19.77 -5.51
N GLN A 175 -3.35 20.75 -6.24
CA GLN A 175 -1.92 20.87 -6.49
C GLN A 175 -1.13 20.93 -5.17
N HIS A 176 -0.04 20.17 -5.11
CA HIS A 176 0.85 20.09 -3.95
C HIS A 176 0.18 19.64 -2.64
N LYS A 177 -1.09 19.20 -2.66
CA LYS A 177 -1.77 18.65 -1.49
C LYS A 177 -1.31 17.23 -1.19
N SER A 178 -1.40 16.87 0.08
CA SER A 178 -1.14 15.51 0.55
C SER A 178 -2.37 14.64 0.33
N ILE A 179 -2.18 13.50 -0.32
CA ILE A 179 -3.21 12.52 -0.61
C ILE A 179 -2.93 11.26 0.21
N LYS A 180 -3.98 10.72 0.82
CA LYS A 180 -3.94 9.42 1.49
C LYS A 180 -4.05 8.34 0.41
N VAL A 181 -3.08 7.43 0.37
CA VAL A 181 -3.04 6.26 -0.49
C VAL A 181 -3.39 5.05 0.37
N CYS A 182 -4.45 4.36 0.04
CA CYS A 182 -4.90 3.12 0.65
C CYS A 182 -4.58 1.96 -0.29
N LYS A 183 -3.58 1.15 0.04
CA LYS A 183 -3.26 -0.09 -0.67
C LYS A 183 -3.97 -1.25 0.01
N HIS A 184 -4.91 -1.86 -0.67
CA HIS A 184 -5.62 -3.05 -0.21
C HIS A 184 -4.81 -4.32 -0.45
N PHE A 185 -5.14 -5.39 0.25
CA PHE A 185 -4.43 -6.67 0.17
C PHE A 185 -4.73 -7.44 -1.13
N ASP A 186 -5.81 -7.11 -1.82
CA ASP A 186 -6.10 -7.57 -3.19
C ASP A 186 -5.25 -6.87 -4.28
N GLY A 187 -4.33 -5.98 -3.86
CA GLY A 187 -3.47 -5.20 -4.74
C GLY A 187 -4.11 -3.91 -5.27
N THR A 188 -5.40 -3.69 -5.04
CA THR A 188 -6.06 -2.45 -5.45
C THR A 188 -5.57 -1.26 -4.63
N VAL A 189 -5.53 -0.09 -5.26
CA VAL A 189 -5.13 1.16 -4.63
C VAL A 189 -6.29 2.14 -4.70
N GLU A 190 -6.59 2.78 -3.60
CA GLU A 190 -7.57 3.86 -3.54
C GLU A 190 -6.92 5.14 -3.04
N LEU A 191 -7.33 6.26 -3.58
CA LEU A 191 -6.81 7.58 -3.25
C LEU A 191 -7.88 8.40 -2.56
N PHE A 192 -7.51 9.04 -1.43
CA PHE A 192 -8.44 9.87 -0.67
C PHE A 192 -7.84 11.24 -0.36
N HIS A 193 -8.69 12.26 -0.43
CA HIS A 193 -8.39 13.59 0.09
C HIS A 193 -9.56 14.05 0.98
N HIS A 194 -9.28 14.34 2.26
CA HIS A 194 -10.32 14.64 3.26
C HIS A 194 -11.51 13.67 3.23
N ASN A 195 -11.22 12.36 3.29
CA ASN A 195 -12.19 11.26 3.25
C ASN A 195 -13.01 11.15 1.94
N LYS A 196 -12.73 11.98 0.94
CA LYS A 196 -13.34 11.84 -0.38
C LYS A 196 -12.45 10.98 -1.26
N LYS A 197 -13.02 9.92 -1.84
CA LYS A 197 -12.36 9.08 -2.84
C LYS A 197 -12.10 9.88 -4.12
N LEU A 198 -10.93 9.71 -4.70
CA LEU A 198 -10.47 10.41 -5.89
C LEU A 198 -10.38 9.45 -7.06
N ASP A 199 -10.84 9.89 -8.22
CA ASP A 199 -10.71 9.15 -9.47
C ASP A 199 -9.32 9.39 -10.09
N TYR A 200 -8.73 8.34 -10.62
CA TYR A 200 -7.38 8.40 -11.19
C TYR A 200 -7.21 7.45 -12.38
N LYS A 201 -6.17 7.70 -13.17
CA LYS A 201 -5.60 6.76 -14.14
C LYS A 201 -4.20 6.39 -13.66
N CYS A 202 -3.81 5.13 -13.86
CA CYS A 202 -2.47 4.65 -13.56
C CYS A 202 -1.68 4.41 -14.84
N PHE A 203 -0.38 4.73 -14.77
CA PHE A 203 0.58 4.51 -15.84
C PHE A 203 1.78 3.78 -15.23
N ASP A 204 2.09 2.61 -15.75
CA ASP A 204 3.33 1.95 -15.38
C ASP A 204 4.50 2.80 -15.88
N LYS A 205 5.38 3.17 -14.97
CA LYS A 205 6.69 3.67 -15.38
C LYS A 205 7.41 2.47 -16.00
N GLY A 206 7.33 2.34 -17.32
CA GLY A 206 8.16 1.40 -18.03
C GLY A 206 9.57 1.49 -17.47
N LYS A 207 10.22 0.35 -17.23
CA LYS A 207 11.59 0.33 -16.70
C LYS A 207 12.43 1.21 -17.60
N ALA A 208 12.66 2.46 -17.20
CA ALA A 208 13.60 3.32 -17.91
C ALA A 208 14.91 2.53 -17.99
N PRO A 209 15.49 2.33 -19.18
CA PRO A 209 16.71 1.59 -19.30
C PRO A 209 17.74 2.29 -18.40
N LYS A 210 18.38 1.52 -17.51
CA LYS A 210 19.46 2.04 -16.67
C LYS A 210 20.62 2.38 -17.57
N ILE A 211 20.73 3.65 -17.97
CA ILE A 211 21.85 4.15 -18.74
C ILE A 211 23.02 4.30 -17.77
N SER A 212 23.89 3.31 -17.74
CA SER A 212 25.07 3.31 -16.87
C SER A 212 26.29 3.99 -17.48
N CYS A 213 26.27 4.25 -18.79
CA CYS A 213 27.37 4.91 -19.50
C CYS A 213 26.92 5.59 -20.79
N ARG A 214 27.77 6.48 -21.33
CA ARG A 214 27.55 7.23 -22.60
C ARG A 214 27.28 6.31 -23.79
N LYS A 215 27.96 5.15 -23.88
CA LYS A 215 27.72 4.13 -24.94
C LYS A 215 26.29 3.60 -24.93
N GLY A 216 25.72 3.30 -23.75
CA GLY A 216 24.34 2.85 -23.64
C GLY A 216 23.31 3.90 -24.08
N LEU A 217 23.61 5.19 -23.85
CA LEU A 217 22.79 6.29 -24.36
C LEU A 217 22.81 6.37 -25.89
N ASP A 218 24.00 6.26 -26.49
CA ASP A 218 24.20 6.30 -27.95
C ASP A 218 23.49 5.11 -28.64
N GLU A 219 23.51 3.93 -28.05
CA GLU A 219 22.80 2.76 -28.58
C GLU A 219 21.26 2.96 -28.54
N ILE A 220 20.74 3.52 -27.46
CA ILE A 220 19.30 3.83 -27.34
C ILE A 220 18.90 4.88 -28.37
N ILE A 221 19.68 5.96 -28.50
CA ILE A 221 19.42 7.00 -29.49
C ILE A 221 19.47 6.45 -30.91
N ASN A 222 20.42 5.56 -31.22
CA ASN A 222 20.54 4.94 -32.52
C ASN A 222 19.38 3.96 -32.81
N ASN A 223 18.90 3.24 -31.81
CA ASN A 223 17.71 2.38 -31.95
C ASN A 223 16.45 3.20 -32.19
N ILE A 224 16.24 4.27 -31.42
CA ILE A 224 15.13 5.22 -31.63
C ILE A 224 15.19 5.86 -33.04
N LYS A 225 16.38 6.21 -33.51
CA LYS A 225 16.57 6.74 -34.87
C LYS A 225 16.29 5.70 -35.96
N ARG A 226 16.55 4.41 -35.71
CA ARG A 226 16.23 3.31 -36.62
C ARG A 226 14.73 2.99 -36.66
N GLU A 227 14.07 3.00 -35.52
CA GLU A 227 12.62 2.76 -35.41
C GLU A 227 11.81 3.93 -35.99
N ASN A 228 12.25 5.15 -35.74
CA ASN A 228 11.63 6.38 -36.29
C ASN A 228 12.25 6.76 -37.63
N ASN A 229 12.24 5.90 -38.63
CA ASN A 229 12.83 6.13 -39.96
C ASN A 229 12.29 7.38 -40.71
N ILE A 230 11.81 8.36 -39.97
CA ILE A 230 11.32 9.64 -40.43
C ILE A 230 12.50 10.63 -40.41
N LYS A 231 13.17 10.75 -41.57
CA LYS A 231 14.05 11.89 -41.81
C LYS A 231 13.17 13.15 -41.83
N TYR A 232 12.92 13.73 -40.65
CA TYR A 232 12.28 15.02 -40.58
C TYR A 232 13.16 16.03 -41.33
N LYS A 233 12.75 16.36 -42.55
CA LYS A 233 13.30 17.51 -43.27
C LYS A 233 12.34 18.68 -43.05
N PRO A 234 12.74 19.73 -42.36
CA PRO A 234 11.91 20.92 -42.24
C PRO A 234 11.41 21.38 -43.62
N ALA A 235 10.20 21.88 -43.71
CA ALA A 235 9.65 22.46 -44.95
C ALA A 235 10.57 23.53 -45.51
N LYS A 236 10.47 23.79 -46.83
CA LYS A 236 11.40 24.74 -47.48
C LYS A 236 11.31 26.17 -46.93
N ASP A 237 10.18 26.54 -46.40
CA ASP A 237 9.86 27.82 -45.76
C ASP A 237 10.16 27.87 -44.26
N HIS A 238 10.68 26.81 -43.69
CA HIS A 238 10.97 26.75 -42.27
C HIS A 238 12.07 27.76 -41.88
N PRO A 239 11.89 28.56 -40.80
CA PRO A 239 12.85 29.67 -40.45
C PRO A 239 14.31 29.24 -40.34
N TRP A 240 14.62 28.02 -39.91
CA TRP A 240 15.98 27.49 -39.81
C TRP A 240 16.65 27.29 -41.18
N ARG A 241 15.88 27.11 -42.26
CA ARG A 241 16.44 27.03 -43.62
C ARG A 241 16.70 28.41 -44.22
N GLN A 242 15.91 29.39 -43.82
CA GLN A 242 16.10 30.77 -44.26
C GLN A 242 17.30 31.42 -43.63
N TYR A 243 17.66 31.06 -42.37
CA TYR A 243 18.82 31.62 -41.68
C TYR A 243 20.16 31.29 -42.37
N GLN A 244 20.32 30.09 -42.92
CA GLN A 244 21.53 29.71 -43.67
C GLN A 244 21.66 30.43 -45.04
N ASN A 245 20.55 30.79 -45.66
CA ASN A 245 20.59 31.57 -46.92
C ASN A 245 20.94 33.03 -46.69
N ASN A 246 20.47 33.62 -45.61
CA ASN A 246 20.78 35.02 -45.29
C ASN A 246 22.25 35.22 -44.89
N SER A 247 22.88 34.25 -44.20
CA SER A 247 24.32 34.32 -43.88
C SER A 247 25.21 34.21 -45.12
N LYS A 248 24.83 33.44 -46.14
CA LYS A 248 25.54 33.36 -47.43
C LYS A 248 25.37 34.61 -48.29
N ILE A 249 24.27 35.32 -48.15
CA ILE A 249 24.03 36.59 -48.88
C ILE A 249 24.85 37.73 -48.25
N GLN A 250 24.96 37.78 -46.92
CA GLN A 250 25.78 38.78 -46.24
C GLN A 250 27.27 38.59 -46.54
N THR A 251 27.78 37.38 -46.54
CA THR A 251 29.19 37.10 -46.91
C THR A 251 29.51 37.41 -48.35
N LYS A 252 28.54 37.33 -49.31
CA LYS A 252 28.72 37.73 -50.70
C LYS A 252 28.76 39.27 -50.86
N LEU A 253 27.91 39.98 -50.15
CA LEU A 253 27.90 41.48 -50.20
C LEU A 253 29.13 42.08 -49.55
N GLU A 254 29.74 41.43 -48.51
CA GLU A 254 30.98 41.88 -47.89
C GLU A 254 32.23 41.62 -48.77
N THR A 255 32.19 40.60 -49.65
CA THR A 255 33.28 40.31 -50.58
C THR A 255 33.24 41.23 -51.85
N GLU A 256 32.04 41.64 -52.32
CA GLU A 256 31.90 42.56 -53.44
C GLU A 256 32.28 44.02 -53.07
N ASN A 257 32.06 44.43 -51.83
CA ASN A 257 32.44 45.77 -51.33
C ASN A 257 33.94 45.93 -50.99
N ARG A 258 34.78 44.89 -51.08
CA ARG A 258 36.22 44.93 -50.86
C ARG A 258 37.01 44.98 -52.16
N THR A 259 36.37 44.99 -53.32
CA THR A 259 37.02 44.99 -54.64
C THR A 259 36.68 46.23 -55.47
N LEU A 260 36.26 47.34 -54.84
CA LEU A 260 36.13 48.65 -55.43
C LEU A 260 37.07 49.65 -54.79
#